data_f4c6be30d74e75770056f905bff7fa71
#
_entry.id   f4c6be30d74e75770056f905bff7fa71
#
_cell.length_a   1.000
_cell.length_b   1.000
_cell.length_c   1.000
_cell.angle_alpha   90.00
_cell.angle_beta   90.00
_cell.angle_gamma   90.00
#
_symmetry.space_group_name_H-M   'P 1'
#
loop_
_entity.id
_entity.type
_entity.pdbx_description
1 polymer ?
#
loop_
_entity_poly.entity_id
_entity_poly.type
_entity_poly.pdbx_seq_one_letter_code
_entity_poly.pdbx_strand_id
1 'polypeptide(L)'
;MVKKYLFIPIVVLISLCGGEADNAEVEETTENTVNTNVEQPTVDLLVSVQDNDLNTVNQHIAYGSDLNIQDGTFSNTPLNFAGIYGLTEIANALVNAGADLNLVNADNFTPLCNAAAWGHTEVVTILLDAGADISAKCFETQIGLSVAVAIAISAPYSDYIKALYVDHGEKYNIPYDEAKIIAGREKVTELLSSR
;
A
#
# COMPACT_ATOMS: atom_id res chain seq x y z
N MET A 1 9.76 -29.65 -7.86
CA MET A 1 8.62 -30.20 -8.61
C MET A 1 7.68 -29.08 -8.93
N VAL A 2 7.73 -28.57 -10.15
CA VAL A 2 6.95 -27.42 -10.61
C VAL A 2 5.59 -27.94 -11.09
N LYS A 3 4.49 -27.60 -10.44
CA LYS A 3 3.14 -27.89 -10.93
C LYS A 3 2.77 -26.89 -11.99
N LYS A 4 2.84 -27.32 -13.27
CA LYS A 4 2.25 -26.62 -14.39
C LYS A 4 0.72 -26.72 -14.30
N TYR A 5 0.05 -25.60 -14.14
CA TYR A 5 -1.39 -25.55 -14.35
C TYR A 5 -1.67 -25.50 -15.85
N LEU A 6 -2.31 -26.57 -16.34
CA LEU A 6 -2.73 -26.73 -17.72
C LEU A 6 -4.07 -25.99 -17.89
N PHE A 7 -4.05 -24.89 -18.62
CA PHE A 7 -5.28 -24.25 -19.09
C PHE A 7 -5.92 -25.13 -20.15
N ILE A 8 -7.10 -25.65 -19.88
CA ILE A 8 -7.96 -26.35 -20.86
C ILE A 8 -8.92 -25.32 -21.42
N PRO A 9 -8.90 -25.01 -22.72
CA PRO A 9 -9.93 -24.17 -23.32
C PRO A 9 -11.23 -24.98 -23.43
N ILE A 10 -12.30 -24.43 -22.86
CA ILE A 10 -13.65 -24.98 -23.06
C ILE A 10 -14.08 -24.64 -24.48
N VAL A 11 -14.04 -25.63 -25.36
CA VAL A 11 -14.65 -25.54 -26.66
C VAL A 11 -16.14 -25.87 -26.50
N VAL A 12 -16.99 -24.84 -26.60
CA VAL A 12 -18.43 -25.04 -26.68
C VAL A 12 -18.78 -25.45 -28.12
N LEU A 13 -19.12 -26.73 -28.29
CA LEU A 13 -19.73 -27.21 -29.54
C LEU A 13 -21.21 -26.76 -29.58
N ILE A 14 -21.50 -25.77 -30.42
CA ILE A 14 -22.89 -25.49 -30.78
C ILE A 14 -23.28 -26.36 -31.94
N SER A 15 -24.20 -27.28 -31.69
CA SER A 15 -24.85 -28.12 -32.71
C SER A 15 -25.80 -27.27 -33.55
N LEU A 16 -25.57 -27.28 -34.86
CA LEU A 16 -26.45 -26.67 -35.85
C LEU A 16 -27.77 -27.45 -35.93
N CYS A 17 -28.87 -26.74 -35.73
CA CYS A 17 -30.17 -27.11 -36.33
C CYS A 17 -30.76 -25.86 -37.00
N GLY A 18 -31.08 -25.94 -38.28
CA GLY A 18 -31.36 -24.82 -39.15
C GLY A 18 -32.73 -24.17 -38.92
N GLY A 19 -32.85 -22.95 -39.38
CA GLY A 19 -34.10 -22.14 -39.46
C GLY A 19 -33.78 -20.69 -39.81
N GLU A 20 -34.44 -20.22 -40.83
CA GLU A 20 -34.33 -18.99 -41.63
C GLU A 20 -34.10 -17.66 -40.91
N ALA A 21 -33.55 -16.76 -41.71
CA ALA A 21 -33.16 -15.37 -41.55
C ALA A 21 -34.09 -14.46 -40.72
N ASP A 22 -33.52 -13.68 -39.86
CA ASP A 22 -33.87 -12.28 -39.65
C ASP A 22 -32.64 -11.50 -39.21
N ASN A 23 -32.40 -10.34 -39.87
CA ASN A 23 -31.34 -9.40 -39.62
C ASN A 23 -31.47 -8.85 -38.19
N ALA A 24 -30.63 -9.32 -37.27
CA ALA A 24 -30.36 -8.63 -36.04
C ALA A 24 -28.91 -8.13 -36.11
N GLU A 25 -28.74 -6.81 -36.13
CA GLU A 25 -27.46 -6.11 -35.92
C GLU A 25 -26.82 -6.67 -34.66
N VAL A 26 -25.67 -7.32 -34.85
CA VAL A 26 -24.82 -7.70 -33.74
C VAL A 26 -24.17 -6.42 -33.29
N GLU A 27 -24.62 -5.84 -32.16
CA GLU A 27 -23.88 -4.85 -31.43
C GLU A 27 -22.52 -5.48 -31.08
N GLU A 28 -21.51 -4.96 -31.74
CA GLU A 28 -20.10 -5.24 -31.45
C GLU A 28 -19.82 -4.75 -30.04
N THR A 29 -19.97 -5.66 -29.07
CA THR A 29 -19.45 -5.39 -27.72
C THR A 29 -17.95 -5.20 -27.87
N THR A 30 -17.52 -3.94 -27.78
CA THR A 30 -16.13 -3.56 -27.71
C THR A 30 -15.48 -4.36 -26.57
N GLU A 31 -14.83 -5.47 -26.93
CA GLU A 31 -13.84 -6.10 -26.08
C GLU A 31 -12.85 -5.00 -25.71
N ASN A 32 -12.83 -4.67 -24.43
CA ASN A 32 -11.84 -3.80 -23.84
C ASN A 32 -10.50 -4.52 -24.02
N THR A 33 -9.82 -4.24 -25.13
CA THR A 33 -8.46 -4.75 -25.39
C THR A 33 -7.57 -4.14 -24.34
N VAL A 34 -7.40 -4.88 -23.24
CA VAL A 34 -6.30 -4.65 -22.29
C VAL A 34 -5.03 -4.71 -23.13
N ASN A 35 -4.36 -3.58 -23.23
CA ASN A 35 -3.11 -3.45 -23.98
C ASN A 35 -2.05 -4.34 -23.31
N THR A 36 -1.91 -5.58 -23.76
CA THR A 36 -1.06 -6.63 -23.17
C THR A 36 0.43 -6.43 -23.47
N ASN A 37 0.86 -5.23 -23.79
CA ASN A 37 2.26 -4.94 -24.14
C ASN A 37 3.00 -4.10 -23.07
N VAL A 38 2.60 -4.22 -21.80
CA VAL A 38 3.36 -3.65 -20.68
C VAL A 38 4.42 -4.68 -20.27
N GLU A 39 5.70 -4.34 -20.47
CA GLU A 39 6.80 -5.21 -20.04
C GLU A 39 6.85 -5.28 -18.50
N GLN A 40 7.18 -6.47 -18.00
CA GLN A 40 7.39 -6.66 -16.57
C GLN A 40 8.55 -5.79 -16.09
N PRO A 41 8.39 -4.99 -15.02
CA PRO A 41 9.48 -4.23 -14.44
C PRO A 41 10.63 -5.15 -14.02
N THR A 42 11.86 -4.71 -14.24
CA THR A 42 13.07 -5.49 -13.91
C THR A 42 13.55 -5.27 -12.48
N VAL A 43 13.16 -4.18 -11.86
CA VAL A 43 13.44 -3.84 -10.46
C VAL A 43 12.25 -4.26 -9.61
N ASP A 44 12.49 -4.85 -8.45
CA ASP A 44 11.44 -5.25 -7.51
C ASP A 44 10.62 -4.05 -6.99
N LEU A 45 9.32 -4.24 -6.78
CA LEU A 45 8.42 -3.18 -6.33
C LEU A 45 8.83 -2.60 -4.96
N LEU A 46 9.22 -3.47 -4.01
CA LEU A 46 9.65 -3.00 -2.68
C LEU A 46 10.94 -2.19 -2.77
N VAL A 47 11.88 -2.61 -3.62
CA VAL A 47 13.13 -1.86 -3.89
C VAL A 47 12.79 -0.51 -4.51
N SER A 48 11.90 -0.48 -5.51
CA SER A 48 11.48 0.76 -6.17
C SER A 48 10.86 1.77 -5.20
N VAL A 49 10.05 1.29 -4.24
CA VAL A 49 9.49 2.15 -3.18
C VAL A 49 10.60 2.66 -2.25
N GLN A 50 11.52 1.79 -1.82
CA GLN A 50 12.62 2.19 -0.93
C GLN A 50 13.55 3.20 -1.58
N ASP A 51 13.76 3.10 -2.89
CA ASP A 51 14.56 4.03 -3.70
C ASP A 51 13.80 5.31 -4.07
N ASN A 52 12.52 5.43 -3.67
CA ASN A 52 11.61 6.52 -4.05
C ASN A 52 11.47 6.68 -5.57
N ASP A 53 11.53 5.56 -6.31
CA ASP A 53 11.37 5.55 -7.77
C ASP A 53 9.89 5.40 -8.16
N LEU A 54 9.18 6.53 -8.20
CA LEU A 54 7.79 6.59 -8.62
C LEU A 54 7.56 6.05 -10.04
N ASN A 55 8.55 6.20 -10.94
CA ASN A 55 8.40 5.74 -12.32
C ASN A 55 8.30 4.22 -12.37
N THR A 56 9.19 3.51 -11.68
CA THR A 56 9.18 2.04 -11.62
C THR A 56 7.97 1.53 -10.84
N VAL A 57 7.53 2.21 -9.77
CA VAL A 57 6.28 1.89 -9.08
C VAL A 57 5.09 1.99 -10.04
N ASN A 58 5.01 3.03 -10.86
CA ASN A 58 3.94 3.18 -11.87
C ASN A 58 4.01 2.09 -12.96
N GLN A 59 5.20 1.60 -13.33
CA GLN A 59 5.33 0.46 -14.24
C GLN A 59 4.76 -0.83 -13.60
N HIS A 60 5.02 -1.07 -12.30
CA HIS A 60 4.42 -2.18 -11.56
C HIS A 60 2.90 -2.10 -11.52
N ILE A 61 2.36 -0.90 -11.26
CA ILE A 61 0.92 -0.66 -11.27
C ILE A 61 0.34 -0.95 -12.66
N ALA A 62 0.95 -0.44 -13.72
CA ALA A 62 0.51 -0.66 -15.09
C ALA A 62 0.62 -2.13 -15.54
N TYR A 63 1.61 -2.86 -15.03
CA TYR A 63 1.80 -4.28 -15.28
C TYR A 63 0.78 -5.16 -14.55
N GLY A 64 0.17 -4.64 -13.46
CA GLY A 64 -0.74 -5.40 -12.60
C GLY A 64 -0.02 -6.25 -11.56
N SER A 65 1.15 -5.82 -11.10
CA SER A 65 1.87 -6.48 -10.02
C SER A 65 1.05 -6.51 -8.74
N ASP A 66 1.26 -7.53 -7.90
CA ASP A 66 0.68 -7.55 -6.56
C ASP A 66 1.26 -6.40 -5.72
N LEU A 67 0.40 -5.43 -5.39
CA LEU A 67 0.76 -4.25 -4.60
C LEU A 67 0.81 -4.52 -3.08
N ASN A 68 0.44 -5.74 -2.67
CA ASN A 68 0.35 -6.14 -1.27
C ASN A 68 1.46 -7.12 -0.86
N ILE A 69 2.48 -7.30 -1.70
CA ILE A 69 3.65 -8.10 -1.35
C ILE A 69 4.29 -7.58 -0.06
N GLN A 70 4.85 -8.50 0.72
CA GLN A 70 5.49 -8.15 1.99
C GLN A 70 6.99 -8.47 1.95
N ASP A 71 7.81 -7.63 2.57
CA ASP A 71 9.23 -7.90 2.71
C ASP A 71 9.48 -9.10 3.63
N GLY A 72 10.60 -9.80 3.42
CA GLY A 72 10.94 -11.01 4.18
C GLY A 72 11.42 -10.75 5.61
N THR A 73 11.52 -9.49 6.05
CA THR A 73 12.13 -9.17 7.36
C THR A 73 11.11 -8.65 8.37
N PHE A 74 10.32 -7.65 7.99
CA PHE A 74 9.30 -7.05 8.87
C PHE A 74 7.90 -7.14 8.27
N SER A 75 7.73 -7.88 7.19
CA SER A 75 6.45 -7.99 6.49
C SER A 75 5.86 -6.64 6.11
N ASN A 76 6.71 -5.65 5.79
CA ASN A 76 6.22 -4.37 5.29
C ASN A 76 5.73 -4.51 3.85
N THR A 77 4.56 -3.95 3.57
CA THR A 77 4.04 -3.78 2.22
C THR A 77 4.65 -2.53 1.56
N PRO A 78 4.53 -2.37 0.22
CA PRO A 78 4.86 -1.10 -0.44
C PRO A 78 4.24 0.12 0.23
N LEU A 79 2.97 0.01 0.67
CA LEU A 79 2.26 1.09 1.33
C LEU A 79 2.73 1.33 2.77
N ASN A 80 3.14 0.27 3.51
CA ASN A 80 3.81 0.43 4.80
C ASN A 80 5.12 1.22 4.64
N PHE A 81 5.94 0.89 3.65
CA PHE A 81 7.17 1.65 3.37
C PHE A 81 6.88 3.10 2.99
N ALA A 82 5.87 3.35 2.14
CA ALA A 82 5.48 4.72 1.83
C ALA A 82 5.07 5.50 3.08
N GLY A 83 4.42 4.84 4.05
CA GLY A 83 4.11 5.41 5.37
C GLY A 83 5.34 5.69 6.21
N ILE A 84 6.31 4.76 6.25
CA ILE A 84 7.56 4.88 7.03
C ILE A 84 8.44 6.02 6.50
N TYR A 85 8.58 6.11 5.16
CA TYR A 85 9.46 7.10 4.51
C TYR A 85 8.78 8.44 4.21
N GLY A 86 7.45 8.55 4.34
CA GLY A 86 6.68 9.75 3.98
C GLY A 86 6.62 10.00 2.47
N LEU A 87 6.56 8.94 1.67
CA LEU A 87 6.58 9.01 0.21
C LEU A 87 5.18 9.33 -0.34
N THR A 88 4.84 10.60 -0.32
CA THR A 88 3.48 11.12 -0.60
C THR A 88 3.00 10.72 -2.00
N GLU A 89 3.80 10.88 -3.04
CA GLU A 89 3.44 10.56 -4.42
C GLU A 89 3.27 9.05 -4.62
N ILE A 90 4.16 8.25 -4.03
CA ILE A 90 4.08 6.79 -4.11
C ILE A 90 2.89 6.28 -3.31
N ALA A 91 2.64 6.82 -2.10
CA ALA A 91 1.45 6.46 -1.32
C ALA A 91 0.17 6.73 -2.11
N ASN A 92 0.07 7.89 -2.74
CA ASN A 92 -1.08 8.25 -3.57
C ASN A 92 -1.23 7.32 -4.79
N ALA A 93 -0.14 6.97 -5.48
CA ALA A 93 -0.16 6.04 -6.60
C ALA A 93 -0.64 4.64 -6.19
N LEU A 94 -0.10 4.09 -5.09
CA LEU A 94 -0.47 2.78 -4.56
C LEU A 94 -1.93 2.73 -4.10
N VAL A 95 -2.39 3.76 -3.38
CA VAL A 95 -3.77 3.89 -2.91
C VAL A 95 -4.74 3.93 -4.10
N ASN A 96 -4.47 4.77 -5.09
CA ASN A 96 -5.31 4.88 -6.29
C ASN A 96 -5.32 3.60 -7.13
N ALA A 97 -4.27 2.79 -7.06
CA ALA A 97 -4.18 1.50 -7.72
C ALA A 97 -4.81 0.35 -6.91
N GLY A 98 -5.36 0.62 -5.72
CA GLY A 98 -6.09 -0.36 -4.92
C GLY A 98 -5.21 -1.20 -3.98
N ALA A 99 -4.06 -0.71 -3.56
CA ALA A 99 -3.29 -1.35 -2.50
C ALA A 99 -4.12 -1.44 -1.20
N ASP A 100 -3.97 -2.53 -0.44
CA ASP A 100 -4.68 -2.72 0.82
C ASP A 100 -4.17 -1.71 1.86
N LEU A 101 -5.11 -0.90 2.38
CA LEU A 101 -4.82 0.18 3.31
C LEU A 101 -4.54 -0.29 4.74
N ASN A 102 -4.88 -1.55 5.05
CA ASN A 102 -4.96 -2.05 6.42
C ASN A 102 -4.06 -3.28 6.69
N LEU A 103 -3.28 -3.74 5.70
CA LEU A 103 -2.33 -4.81 5.93
C LEU A 103 -1.28 -4.40 6.95
N VAL A 104 -1.15 -5.23 7.97
CA VAL A 104 -0.18 -5.00 9.04
C VAL A 104 1.17 -5.63 8.73
N ASN A 105 2.23 -5.02 9.22
CA ASN A 105 3.57 -5.57 9.23
C ASN A 105 3.80 -6.50 10.45
N ALA A 106 5.01 -7.02 10.62
CA ALA A 106 5.37 -7.91 11.73
C ALA A 106 5.24 -7.26 13.12
N ASP A 107 5.32 -5.93 13.21
CA ASP A 107 5.10 -5.17 14.44
C ASP A 107 3.62 -4.79 14.65
N ASN A 108 2.73 -5.35 13.84
CA ASN A 108 1.30 -5.07 13.85
C ASN A 108 0.94 -3.60 13.53
N PHE A 109 1.75 -2.95 12.68
CA PHE A 109 1.48 -1.61 12.18
C PHE A 109 0.80 -1.63 10.82
N THR A 110 -0.30 -0.91 10.68
CA THR A 110 -0.87 -0.57 9.38
C THR A 110 -0.05 0.55 8.71
N PRO A 111 -0.22 0.79 7.39
CA PRO A 111 0.38 1.97 6.74
C PRO A 111 0.05 3.29 7.43
N LEU A 112 -1.21 3.44 7.90
CA LEU A 112 -1.66 4.61 8.67
C LEU A 112 -0.90 4.73 9.99
N CYS A 113 -0.70 3.62 10.71
CA CYS A 113 0.07 3.60 11.94
C CYS A 113 1.53 4.03 11.71
N ASN A 114 2.15 3.52 10.64
CA ASN A 114 3.51 3.89 10.28
C ASN A 114 3.61 5.39 9.95
N ALA A 115 2.75 5.91 9.07
CA ALA A 115 2.76 7.32 8.69
C ALA A 115 2.53 8.24 9.91
N ALA A 116 1.59 7.90 10.80
CA ALA A 116 1.33 8.65 12.02
C ALA A 116 2.52 8.61 12.98
N ALA A 117 3.14 7.44 13.16
CA ALA A 117 4.28 7.25 14.02
C ALA A 117 5.50 8.08 13.58
N TRP A 118 5.74 8.19 12.29
CA TRP A 118 6.82 8.99 11.72
C TRP A 118 6.45 10.47 11.50
N GLY A 119 5.20 10.88 11.76
CA GLY A 119 4.74 12.26 11.64
C GLY A 119 4.52 12.72 10.19
N HIS A 120 4.25 11.80 9.27
CA HIS A 120 4.04 12.09 7.86
C HIS A 120 2.58 12.48 7.57
N THR A 121 2.22 13.74 7.87
CA THR A 121 0.86 14.27 7.83
C THR A 121 0.19 14.11 6.47
N GLU A 122 0.92 14.30 5.38
CA GLU A 122 0.41 14.20 4.01
C GLU A 122 0.01 12.76 3.69
N VAL A 123 0.83 11.77 4.06
CA VAL A 123 0.52 10.35 3.87
C VAL A 123 -0.65 9.93 4.75
N VAL A 124 -0.70 10.40 6.01
CA VAL A 124 -1.86 10.19 6.90
C VAL A 124 -3.14 10.71 6.27
N THR A 125 -3.11 11.89 5.67
CA THR A 125 -4.27 12.49 4.99
C THR A 125 -4.73 11.63 3.82
N ILE A 126 -3.81 11.21 2.94
CA ILE A 126 -4.11 10.33 1.79
C ILE A 126 -4.79 9.03 2.25
N LEU A 127 -4.22 8.37 3.26
CA LEU A 127 -4.75 7.11 3.77
C LEU A 127 -6.14 7.25 4.38
N LEU A 128 -6.38 8.31 5.17
CA LEU A 128 -7.68 8.58 5.76
C LEU A 128 -8.73 8.96 4.73
N ASP A 129 -8.38 9.76 3.72
CA ASP A 129 -9.28 10.14 2.64
C ASP A 129 -9.66 8.94 1.77
N ALA A 130 -8.77 7.96 1.67
CA ALA A 130 -9.02 6.68 1.00
C ALA A 130 -9.83 5.67 1.86
N GLY A 131 -10.08 5.97 3.13
CA GLY A 131 -10.86 5.10 4.02
C GLY A 131 -10.05 4.09 4.80
N ALA A 132 -8.76 4.34 5.05
CA ALA A 132 -7.98 3.51 5.98
C ALA A 132 -8.65 3.46 7.36
N ASP A 133 -8.60 2.29 7.99
CA ASP A 133 -9.27 2.07 9.29
C ASP A 133 -8.59 2.85 10.41
N ILE A 134 -9.24 3.94 10.82
CA ILE A 134 -8.79 4.77 11.95
C ILE A 134 -8.88 4.04 13.29
N SER A 135 -9.64 2.96 13.38
CA SER A 135 -9.76 2.14 14.59
C SER A 135 -8.75 1.00 14.66
N ALA A 136 -7.96 0.82 13.58
CA ALA A 136 -6.93 -0.22 13.52
C ALA A 136 -5.98 -0.10 14.70
N LYS A 137 -5.62 -1.24 15.27
CA LYS A 137 -4.71 -1.30 16.42
C LYS A 137 -3.28 -1.20 15.91
N CYS A 138 -2.54 -0.25 16.45
CA CYS A 138 -1.11 -0.13 16.28
C CYS A 138 -0.44 -0.71 17.54
N PHE A 139 0.49 -1.64 17.42
CA PHE A 139 1.07 -2.46 18.49
C PHE A 139 0.15 -3.55 19.07
N GLU A 140 0.74 -4.56 19.71
CA GLU A 140 0.04 -5.61 20.45
C GLU A 140 -0.78 -5.08 21.66
N THR A 141 -0.64 -3.81 22.01
CA THR A 141 -1.41 -3.22 23.09
C THR A 141 -2.86 -3.05 22.67
N GLN A 142 -3.80 -3.45 23.51
CA GLN A 142 -5.25 -3.45 23.29
C GLN A 142 -5.89 -2.06 23.08
N ILE A 143 -5.10 -1.07 22.71
CA ILE A 143 -5.50 0.33 22.62
C ILE A 143 -5.56 0.66 21.11
N GLY A 144 -6.73 1.01 20.59
CA GLY A 144 -6.92 1.35 19.18
C GLY A 144 -6.16 2.59 18.73
N LEU A 145 -6.48 3.14 17.57
CA LEU A 145 -5.78 4.28 16.93
C LEU A 145 -5.68 5.54 17.80
N SER A 146 -6.44 5.61 18.88
CA SER A 146 -6.13 6.48 20.02
C SER A 146 -4.69 6.31 20.50
N VAL A 147 -3.99 5.21 20.13
CA VAL A 147 -2.55 5.02 20.38
C VAL A 147 -1.68 5.62 19.31
N ALA A 148 -2.06 5.64 18.04
CA ALA A 148 -1.35 6.48 17.08
C ALA A 148 -1.42 7.95 17.52
N VAL A 149 -2.57 8.38 18.05
CA VAL A 149 -2.73 9.67 18.75
C VAL A 149 -1.87 9.68 20.03
N ALA A 150 -1.85 8.64 20.85
CA ALA A 150 -1.05 8.59 22.05
C ALA A 150 0.46 8.49 21.77
N ILE A 151 0.87 7.81 20.70
CA ILE A 151 2.25 7.84 20.20
C ILE A 151 2.58 9.22 19.64
N ALA A 152 1.61 9.86 18.98
CA ALA A 152 1.76 11.22 18.50
C ALA A 152 1.86 12.26 19.67
N ILE A 153 1.17 12.03 20.78
CA ILE A 153 1.07 12.96 21.91
C ILE A 153 2.14 12.69 22.97
N SER A 154 2.60 11.46 23.18
CA SER A 154 3.52 11.13 24.25
C SER A 154 4.96 11.53 23.89
N ALA A 155 5.30 12.81 24.09
CA ALA A 155 6.67 13.21 24.39
C ALA A 155 6.82 13.28 25.93
N PRO A 156 7.95 12.80 26.50
CA PRO A 156 9.15 12.31 25.81
C PRO A 156 9.04 10.80 25.52
N TYR A 157 9.56 10.40 24.38
CA TYR A 157 9.74 9.00 24.04
C TYR A 157 10.31 8.20 25.20
N SER A 158 9.71 7.05 25.52
CA SER A 158 10.48 6.07 26.28
C SER A 158 11.74 5.75 25.47
N ASP A 159 12.87 5.55 26.15
CA ASP A 159 14.14 5.19 25.50
C ASP A 159 13.98 3.98 24.56
N TYR A 160 12.98 3.12 24.81
CA TYR A 160 12.60 2.00 23.97
C TYR A 160 12.07 2.45 22.61
N ILE A 161 11.13 3.39 22.55
CA ILE A 161 10.56 3.92 21.29
C ILE A 161 11.64 4.63 20.49
N LYS A 162 12.50 5.40 21.16
CA LYS A 162 13.64 6.06 20.53
C LYS A 162 14.61 5.04 19.91
N ALA A 163 14.94 3.98 20.64
CA ALA A 163 15.80 2.91 20.15
C ALA A 163 15.19 2.21 18.92
N LEU A 164 13.87 1.99 18.91
CA LEU A 164 13.15 1.40 17.79
C LEU A 164 13.25 2.29 16.52
N TYR A 165 13.10 3.61 16.65
CA TYR A 165 13.26 4.53 15.52
C TYR A 165 14.68 4.63 15.00
N VAL A 166 15.66 4.60 15.90
CA VAL A 166 17.09 4.59 15.52
C VAL A 166 17.40 3.30 14.77
N ASP A 167 16.98 2.14 15.28
CA ASP A 167 17.19 0.84 14.64
C ASP A 167 16.53 0.76 13.26
N HIS A 168 15.27 1.18 13.16
CA HIS A 168 14.58 1.27 11.86
C HIS A 168 15.24 2.30 10.94
N GLY A 169 15.65 3.45 11.48
CA GLY A 169 16.33 4.48 10.72
C GLY A 169 17.65 3.98 10.12
N GLU A 170 18.48 3.29 10.91
CA GLU A 170 19.71 2.69 10.44
C GLU A 170 19.47 1.61 9.38
N LYS A 171 18.49 0.75 9.61
CA LYS A 171 18.17 -0.35 8.71
C LYS A 171 17.66 0.11 7.33
N TYR A 172 16.82 1.14 7.33
CA TYR A 172 16.22 1.65 6.10
C TYR A 172 16.88 2.94 5.59
N ASN A 173 18.05 3.30 6.16
CA ASN A 173 18.78 4.51 5.79
C ASN A 173 17.93 5.80 5.91
N ILE A 174 17.04 5.85 6.90
CA ILE A 174 16.22 7.04 7.21
C ILE A 174 16.96 7.88 8.23
N PRO A 175 17.31 9.15 7.93
CA PRO A 175 17.88 10.04 8.93
C PRO A 175 16.92 10.23 10.10
N TYR A 176 17.35 9.89 11.32
CA TYR A 176 16.56 10.13 12.51
C TYR A 176 16.63 11.61 12.90
N ASP A 177 15.50 12.29 12.73
CA ASP A 177 15.31 13.70 13.14
C ASP A 177 14.16 13.78 14.15
N GLU A 178 14.49 13.74 15.43
CA GLU A 178 13.53 13.76 16.54
C GLU A 178 12.62 14.98 16.50
N ALA A 179 13.17 16.15 16.19
CA ALA A 179 12.40 17.40 16.16
C ALA A 179 11.37 17.40 15.02
N LYS A 180 11.78 16.91 13.85
CA LYS A 180 10.89 16.77 12.69
C LYS A 180 9.76 15.78 12.96
N ILE A 181 10.08 14.64 13.57
CA ILE A 181 9.10 13.62 13.92
C ILE A 181 8.09 14.16 14.93
N ILE A 182 8.54 14.83 15.99
CA ILE A 182 7.67 15.45 17.01
C ILE A 182 6.72 16.46 16.35
N ALA A 183 7.26 17.41 15.59
CA ALA A 183 6.46 18.43 14.91
C ALA A 183 5.43 17.83 13.93
N GLY A 184 5.80 16.78 13.21
CA GLY A 184 4.89 16.05 12.34
C GLY A 184 3.75 15.38 13.11
N ARG A 185 4.05 14.75 14.24
CA ARG A 185 3.08 14.11 15.11
C ARG A 185 2.07 15.07 15.76
N GLU A 186 2.52 16.26 16.14
CA GLU A 186 1.61 17.29 16.62
C GLU A 186 0.54 17.62 15.58
N LYS A 187 0.94 17.77 14.31
CA LYS A 187 0.02 17.98 13.17
C LYS A 187 -0.89 16.78 12.92
N VAL A 188 -0.34 15.57 12.98
CA VAL A 188 -1.16 14.34 12.85
C VAL A 188 -2.21 14.26 13.94
N THR A 189 -1.85 14.60 15.19
CA THR A 189 -2.80 14.62 16.32
C THR A 189 -3.93 15.63 16.09
N GLU A 190 -3.60 16.83 15.61
CA GLU A 190 -4.60 17.84 15.28
C GLU A 190 -5.53 17.35 14.16
N LEU A 191 -4.97 16.75 13.11
CA LEU A 191 -5.72 16.18 11.98
C LEU A 191 -6.68 15.07 12.45
N LEU A 192 -6.21 14.13 13.27
CA LEU A 192 -7.02 13.01 13.78
C LEU A 192 -8.12 13.49 14.77
N SER A 193 -7.86 14.55 15.53
CA SER A 193 -8.83 15.10 16.47
C SER A 193 -9.96 15.86 15.76
N SER A 194 -9.77 16.24 14.50
CA SER A 194 -10.74 16.96 13.69
C SER A 194 -11.69 16.06 12.88
N ARG A 195 -11.45 14.76 12.89
CA ARG A 195 -12.23 13.74 12.16
C ARG A 195 -13.02 12.83 13.09
#